data_f7453f40dc8a5bfe9d9cf83b0e725e1c
#
_entry.id   f7453f40dc8a5bfe9d9cf83b0e725e1c
#
_cell.length_a   1.000
_cell.length_b   1.000
_cell.length_c   1.000
_cell.angle_alpha   90.00
_cell.angle_beta   90.00
_cell.angle_gamma   90.00
#
_symmetry.space_group_name_H-M   'P 1'
#
loop_
_entity.id
_entity.type
_entity.pdbx_description
1 polymer ?
#
loop_
_entity_poly.entity_id
_entity_poly.type
_entity_poly.pdbx_seq_one_letter_code
_entity_poly.pdbx_strand_id
1 'polypeptide(L)'
;MSTDRRTAGILKKFFNLEVMAVQIYRTQVGALADPAERSMMVSAMKNEEHHRETFRSFLRARGISPSPQWPIYWLVGQVLGRITSLFGRRAVLRGDIAFEDKAAREYSAFLREGAFTEQERAFIGEFLEDEKKHSANWRNLL
;
A
#
# COMPACT_ATOMS: atom_id res chain seq x y z
N MET A 1 -5.87 -13.83 -23.19
CA MET A 1 -6.45 -13.56 -21.85
C MET A 1 -7.42 -12.41 -22.01
N SER A 2 -8.68 -12.54 -21.55
CA SER A 2 -9.64 -11.44 -21.67
C SER A 2 -9.18 -10.24 -20.85
N THR A 3 -9.44 -9.04 -21.35
CA THR A 3 -9.13 -7.75 -20.69
C THR A 3 -9.64 -7.72 -19.26
N ASP A 4 -10.80 -8.31 -19.00
CA ASP A 4 -11.41 -8.40 -17.68
C ASP A 4 -10.60 -9.27 -16.70
N ARG A 5 -10.08 -10.40 -17.16
CA ARG A 5 -9.23 -11.28 -16.33
C ARG A 5 -7.91 -10.58 -15.94
N ARG A 6 -7.34 -9.79 -16.84
CA ARG A 6 -6.13 -8.99 -16.57
C ARG A 6 -6.42 -7.92 -15.52
N THR A 7 -7.51 -7.18 -15.67
CA THR A 7 -7.94 -6.15 -14.72
C THR A 7 -8.20 -6.74 -13.33
N ALA A 8 -8.88 -7.89 -13.25
CA ALA A 8 -9.08 -8.61 -11.99
C ALA A 8 -7.73 -8.99 -11.34
N GLY A 9 -6.76 -9.45 -12.13
CA GLY A 9 -5.41 -9.75 -11.63
C GLY A 9 -4.70 -8.53 -11.08
N ILE A 10 -4.84 -7.37 -11.70
CA ILE A 10 -4.27 -6.10 -11.23
C ILE A 10 -4.92 -5.68 -9.91
N LEU A 11 -6.25 -5.74 -9.81
CA LEU A 11 -6.96 -5.41 -8.57
C LEU A 11 -6.55 -6.30 -7.40
N LYS A 12 -6.31 -7.60 -7.65
CA LYS A 12 -5.78 -8.52 -6.63
C LYS A 12 -4.37 -8.14 -6.19
N LYS A 13 -3.51 -7.70 -7.12
CA LYS A 13 -2.16 -7.22 -6.79
C LYS A 13 -2.20 -5.96 -5.93
N PHE A 14 -3.03 -5.00 -6.28
CA PHE A 14 -3.24 -3.82 -5.44
C PHE A 14 -3.72 -4.19 -4.04
N PHE A 15 -4.73 -5.04 -3.93
CA PHE A 15 -5.20 -5.51 -2.64
C PHE A 15 -4.07 -6.12 -1.79
N ASN A 16 -3.25 -6.99 -2.38
CA ASN A 16 -2.13 -7.62 -1.70
C ASN A 16 -1.06 -6.60 -1.27
N LEU A 17 -0.77 -5.60 -2.12
CA LEU A 17 0.17 -4.53 -1.81
C LEU A 17 -0.29 -3.74 -0.57
N GLU A 18 -1.57 -3.41 -0.50
CA GLU A 18 -2.13 -2.68 0.63
C GLU A 18 -2.18 -3.53 1.91
N VAL A 19 -2.45 -4.83 1.81
CA VAL A 19 -2.32 -5.75 2.94
C VAL A 19 -0.91 -5.69 3.53
N MET A 20 0.10 -5.68 2.67
CA MET A 20 1.50 -5.59 3.08
C MET A 20 1.82 -4.22 3.71
N ALA A 21 1.41 -3.12 3.07
CA ALA A 21 1.62 -1.75 3.56
C ALA A 21 1.08 -1.54 4.97
N VAL A 22 -0.16 -1.94 5.21
CA VAL A 22 -0.79 -1.85 6.54
C VAL A 22 0.05 -2.57 7.60
N GLN A 23 0.59 -3.76 7.29
CA GLN A 23 1.38 -4.51 8.26
C GLN A 23 2.76 -3.91 8.49
N ILE A 24 3.39 -3.35 7.45
CA ILE A 24 4.65 -2.61 7.59
C ILE A 24 4.45 -1.48 8.59
N TYR A 25 3.53 -0.59 8.36
CA TYR A 25 3.28 0.55 9.24
C TYR A 25 2.88 0.15 10.66
N ARG A 26 1.99 -0.84 10.79
CA ARG A 26 1.53 -1.33 12.09
C ARG A 26 2.67 -1.80 12.98
N THR A 27 3.66 -2.48 12.40
CA THR A 27 4.81 -3.00 13.15
C THR A 27 5.90 -1.97 13.39
N GLN A 28 5.90 -0.85 12.65
CA GLN A 28 6.91 0.21 12.75
C GLN A 28 6.53 1.33 13.72
N VAL A 29 5.26 1.53 14.00
CA VAL A 29 4.78 2.65 14.86
C VAL A 29 5.55 2.74 16.19
N GLY A 30 5.83 1.61 16.81
CA GLY A 30 6.56 1.55 18.07
C GLY A 30 8.05 1.89 17.99
N ALA A 31 8.63 1.91 16.78
CA ALA A 31 10.04 2.23 16.56
C ALA A 31 10.31 3.74 16.48
N LEU A 32 9.26 4.55 16.36
CA LEU A 32 9.36 6.01 16.34
C LEU A 32 9.18 6.57 17.74
N ALA A 33 10.17 7.30 18.23
CA ALA A 33 10.13 7.92 19.56
C ALA A 33 9.28 9.20 19.58
N ASP A 34 9.30 9.98 18.50
CA ASP A 34 8.58 11.24 18.37
C ASP A 34 7.07 10.99 18.24
N PRO A 35 6.22 11.59 19.10
CA PRO A 35 4.78 11.42 19.02
C PRO A 35 4.16 11.95 17.72
N ALA A 36 4.71 13.01 17.13
CA ALA A 36 4.22 13.56 15.88
C ALA A 36 4.52 12.61 14.70
N GLU A 37 5.71 12.04 14.66
CA GLU A 37 6.07 11.02 13.65
C GLU A 37 5.20 9.77 13.80
N ARG A 38 4.95 9.30 15.01
CA ARG A 38 4.02 8.18 15.25
C ARG A 38 2.61 8.49 14.76
N SER A 39 2.12 9.69 15.01
CA SER A 39 0.81 10.13 14.54
C SER A 39 0.72 10.15 13.01
N MET A 40 1.77 10.63 12.34
CA MET A 40 1.88 10.59 10.88
C MET A 40 1.84 9.16 10.35
N MET A 41 2.56 8.23 10.97
CA MET A 41 2.58 6.83 10.57
C MET A 41 1.23 6.14 10.80
N VAL A 42 0.55 6.42 11.90
CA VAL A 42 -0.82 5.92 12.13
C VAL A 42 -1.78 6.46 11.09
N SER A 43 -1.64 7.73 10.70
CA SER A 43 -2.45 8.32 9.64
C SER A 43 -2.21 7.64 8.28
N ALA A 44 -0.94 7.40 7.92
CA ALA A 44 -0.59 6.66 6.71
C ALA A 44 -1.17 5.23 6.76
N MET A 45 -1.00 4.52 7.87
CA MET A 45 -1.57 3.18 8.04
C MET A 45 -3.08 3.15 7.80
N LYS A 46 -3.82 4.10 8.35
CA LYS A 46 -5.28 4.20 8.15
C LYS A 46 -5.63 4.50 6.69
N ASN A 47 -4.81 5.27 6.01
CA ASN A 47 -4.97 5.55 4.58
C ASN A 47 -4.78 4.26 3.77
N GLU A 48 -3.76 3.44 4.07
CA GLU A 48 -3.57 2.13 3.44
C GLU A 48 -4.71 1.15 3.73
N GLU A 49 -5.27 1.18 4.95
CA GLU A 49 -6.48 0.42 5.27
C GLU A 49 -7.67 0.82 4.39
N HIS A 50 -7.83 2.11 4.12
CA HIS A 50 -8.86 2.62 3.22
C HIS A 50 -8.62 2.15 1.77
N HIS A 51 -7.38 2.24 1.26
CA HIS A 51 -7.01 1.71 -0.06
C HIS A 51 -7.35 0.22 -0.16
N ARG A 52 -6.93 -0.57 0.80
CA ARG A 52 -7.20 -2.01 0.87
C ARG A 52 -8.70 -2.32 0.79
N GLU A 53 -9.52 -1.66 1.60
CA GLU A 53 -10.97 -1.90 1.61
C GLU A 53 -11.64 -1.44 0.31
N THR A 54 -11.14 -0.39 -0.31
CA THR A 54 -11.62 0.07 -1.62
C THR A 54 -11.33 -0.99 -2.70
N PHE A 55 -10.11 -1.55 -2.76
CA PHE A 55 -9.81 -2.64 -3.69
C PHE A 55 -10.62 -3.91 -3.41
N ARG A 56 -10.87 -4.22 -2.14
CA ARG A 56 -11.77 -5.31 -1.77
C ARG A 56 -13.17 -5.08 -2.33
N SER A 57 -13.69 -3.86 -2.26
CA SER A 57 -15.01 -3.52 -2.79
C SER A 57 -15.07 -3.63 -4.31
N PHE A 58 -14.01 -3.22 -5.03
CA PHE A 58 -13.92 -3.36 -6.49
C PHE A 58 -13.89 -4.83 -6.92
N LEU A 59 -13.17 -5.68 -6.19
CA LEU A 59 -13.18 -7.13 -6.43
C LEU A 59 -14.57 -7.71 -6.18
N ARG A 60 -15.19 -7.35 -5.06
CA ARG A 60 -16.55 -7.81 -4.71
C ARG A 60 -17.58 -7.41 -5.76
N ALA A 61 -17.52 -6.18 -6.28
CA ALA A 61 -18.41 -5.71 -7.33
C ALA A 61 -18.32 -6.53 -8.63
N ARG A 62 -17.16 -7.18 -8.85
CA ARG A 62 -16.95 -8.11 -9.96
C ARG A 62 -17.25 -9.57 -9.62
N GLY A 63 -17.73 -9.87 -8.41
CA GLY A 63 -17.93 -11.24 -7.93
C GLY A 63 -16.63 -12.02 -7.74
N ILE A 64 -15.51 -11.32 -7.48
CA ILE A 64 -14.17 -11.89 -7.37
C ILE A 64 -13.71 -11.82 -5.91
N SER A 65 -13.21 -12.93 -5.40
CA SER A 65 -12.56 -12.98 -4.09
C SER A 65 -11.14 -12.42 -4.16
N PRO A 66 -10.61 -11.85 -3.06
CA PRO A 66 -9.20 -11.53 -2.94
C PRO A 66 -8.31 -12.73 -3.28
N SER A 67 -7.08 -12.45 -3.70
CA SER A 67 -6.10 -13.51 -3.98
C SER A 67 -5.88 -14.40 -2.77
N PRO A 68 -5.81 -15.74 -2.92
CA PRO A 68 -5.47 -16.65 -1.82
C PRO A 68 -4.05 -16.42 -1.28
N GLN A 69 -3.25 -15.62 -1.95
CA GLN A 69 -1.88 -15.28 -1.54
C GLN A 69 -1.81 -14.12 -0.52
N TRP A 70 -2.92 -13.47 -0.20
CA TRP A 70 -2.91 -12.32 0.71
C TRP A 70 -2.25 -12.60 2.08
N PRO A 71 -2.34 -13.81 2.68
CA PRO A 71 -1.66 -14.09 3.95
C PRO A 71 -0.14 -14.03 3.85
N ILE A 72 0.42 -14.34 2.67
CA ILE A 72 1.86 -14.23 2.40
C ILE A 72 2.27 -12.76 2.43
N TYR A 73 1.51 -11.88 1.79
CA TYR A 73 1.76 -10.43 1.82
C TYR A 73 1.62 -9.85 3.22
N TRP A 74 0.64 -10.31 3.99
CA TRP A 74 0.49 -9.96 5.39
C TRP A 74 1.75 -10.34 6.19
N LEU A 75 2.23 -11.56 6.04
CA LEU A 75 3.43 -12.05 6.73
C LEU A 75 4.69 -11.27 6.31
N VAL A 76 4.86 -11.05 5.01
CA VAL A 76 5.99 -10.28 4.48
C VAL A 76 5.97 -8.86 5.06
N GLY A 77 4.83 -8.21 5.11
CA GLY A 77 4.69 -6.89 5.74
C GLY A 77 5.09 -6.88 7.22
N GLN A 78 4.65 -7.90 7.97
CA GLN A 78 5.05 -8.08 9.37
C GLN A 78 6.56 -8.23 9.55
N VAL A 79 7.19 -9.03 8.71
CA VAL A 79 8.65 -9.29 8.76
C VAL A 79 9.42 -8.03 8.39
N LEU A 80 9.09 -7.39 7.28
CA LEU A 80 9.77 -6.18 6.81
C LEU A 80 9.67 -5.03 7.82
N GLY A 81 8.48 -4.81 8.37
CA GLY A 81 8.28 -3.76 9.36
C GLY A 81 9.07 -4.01 10.64
N ARG A 82 9.12 -5.25 11.12
CA ARG A 82 9.91 -5.61 12.30
C ARG A 82 11.42 -5.49 12.05
N ILE A 83 11.89 -5.95 10.88
CA ILE A 83 13.30 -5.84 10.53
C ILE A 83 13.74 -4.38 10.48
N THR A 84 13.00 -3.52 9.79
CA THR A 84 13.33 -2.10 9.73
C THR A 84 13.28 -1.44 11.10
N SER A 85 12.32 -1.83 11.95
CA SER A 85 12.22 -1.35 13.34
C SER A 85 13.44 -1.69 14.19
N LEU A 86 14.03 -2.89 14.00
CA LEU A 86 15.23 -3.31 14.72
C LEU A 86 16.48 -2.43 14.38
N PHE A 87 16.53 -1.89 13.16
CA PHE A 87 17.59 -1.00 12.73
C PHE A 87 17.32 0.48 13.00
N GLY A 88 16.19 0.78 13.63
CA GLY A 88 15.87 2.10 14.14
C GLY A 88 15.20 3.05 13.12
N ARG A 89 14.94 4.27 13.58
CA ARG A 89 14.16 5.30 12.87
C ARG A 89 14.60 5.52 11.42
N ARG A 90 15.91 5.63 11.16
CA ARG A 90 16.43 5.86 9.81
C ARG A 90 16.11 4.70 8.85
N ALA A 91 16.21 3.47 9.34
CA ALA A 91 15.89 2.29 8.55
C ALA A 91 14.39 2.22 8.25
N VAL A 92 13.56 2.55 9.23
CA VAL A 92 12.09 2.67 9.05
C VAL A 92 11.79 3.67 7.92
N LEU A 93 12.23 4.91 8.04
CA LEU A 93 11.92 5.96 7.07
C LEU A 93 12.46 5.64 5.66
N ARG A 94 13.68 5.11 5.54
CA ARG A 94 14.24 4.71 4.24
C ARG A 94 13.50 3.52 3.62
N GLY A 95 13.11 2.56 4.43
CA GLY A 95 12.31 1.41 4.00
C GLY A 95 10.95 1.85 3.47
N ASP A 96 10.29 2.75 4.19
CA ASP A 96 8.99 3.28 3.80
C ASP A 96 9.06 4.11 2.51
N ILE A 97 10.07 4.97 2.38
CA ILE A 97 10.32 5.70 1.12
C ILE A 97 10.48 4.73 -0.05
N ALA A 98 11.29 3.69 0.10
CA ALA A 98 11.51 2.71 -0.95
C ALA A 98 10.23 1.95 -1.31
N PHE A 99 9.42 1.61 -0.30
CA PHE A 99 8.14 0.93 -0.47
C PHE A 99 7.13 1.83 -1.21
N GLU A 100 6.96 3.07 -0.76
CA GLU A 100 6.02 4.02 -1.34
C GLU A 100 6.40 4.40 -2.78
N ASP A 101 7.69 4.60 -3.05
CA ASP A 101 8.18 4.86 -4.40
C ASP A 101 7.89 3.68 -5.34
N LYS A 102 8.06 2.45 -4.85
CA LYS A 102 7.73 1.24 -5.61
C LYS A 102 6.22 1.16 -5.84
N ALA A 103 5.42 1.39 -4.81
CA ALA A 103 3.96 1.41 -4.90
C ALA A 103 3.50 2.44 -5.94
N ALA A 104 4.01 3.67 -5.90
CA ALA A 104 3.67 4.72 -6.86
C ALA A 104 4.00 4.31 -8.31
N ARG A 105 5.16 3.66 -8.53
CA ARG A 105 5.50 3.14 -9.86
C ARG A 105 4.55 2.05 -10.33
N GLU A 106 4.17 1.12 -9.46
CA GLU A 106 3.24 0.04 -9.77
C GLU A 106 1.83 0.58 -10.04
N TYR A 107 1.34 1.51 -9.22
CA TYR A 107 0.05 2.19 -9.45
C TYR A 107 0.03 2.88 -10.82
N SER A 108 1.07 3.63 -11.16
CA SER A 108 1.18 4.32 -12.43
C SER A 108 1.19 3.35 -13.63
N ALA A 109 1.93 2.24 -13.53
CA ALA A 109 2.00 1.23 -14.57
C ALA A 109 0.65 0.50 -14.75
N PHE A 110 0.05 0.03 -13.67
CA PHE A 110 -1.21 -0.72 -13.72
C PHE A 110 -2.39 0.14 -14.16
N LEU A 111 -2.39 1.43 -13.82
CA LEU A 111 -3.41 2.36 -14.28
C LEU A 111 -3.46 2.45 -15.82
N ARG A 112 -2.32 2.30 -16.48
CA ARG A 112 -2.24 2.25 -17.95
C ARG A 112 -2.66 0.90 -18.54
N GLU A 113 -2.50 -0.18 -17.79
CA GLU A 113 -2.68 -1.55 -18.29
C GLU A 113 -4.09 -2.11 -18.08
N GLY A 114 -4.80 -1.65 -17.05
CA GLY A 114 -6.11 -2.17 -16.67
C GLY A 114 -7.27 -1.52 -17.42
N ALA A 115 -8.30 -2.30 -17.69
CA ALA A 115 -9.59 -1.82 -18.15
C ALA A 115 -10.48 -1.50 -16.95
N PHE A 116 -10.19 -0.40 -16.29
CA PHE A 116 -10.92 0.08 -15.12
C PHE A 116 -12.16 0.87 -15.54
N THR A 117 -13.19 0.82 -14.70
CA THR A 117 -14.30 1.78 -14.79
C THR A 117 -13.79 3.20 -14.51
N GLU A 118 -14.57 4.20 -14.90
CA GLU A 118 -14.21 5.59 -14.63
C GLU A 118 -14.07 5.87 -13.11
N GLN A 119 -14.93 5.28 -12.30
CA GLN A 119 -14.85 5.39 -10.83
C GLN A 119 -13.59 4.72 -10.27
N GLU A 120 -13.28 3.51 -10.70
CA GLU A 120 -12.06 2.81 -10.28
C GLU A 120 -10.81 3.59 -10.66
N ARG A 121 -10.77 4.11 -11.88
CA ARG A 121 -9.65 4.92 -12.37
C ARG A 121 -9.46 6.18 -11.54
N ALA A 122 -10.54 6.84 -11.14
CA ALA A 122 -10.49 8.02 -10.28
C ALA A 122 -9.89 7.69 -8.90
N PHE A 123 -10.36 6.63 -8.24
CA PHE A 123 -9.81 6.18 -6.96
C PHE A 123 -8.34 5.75 -7.05
N ILE A 124 -7.99 4.96 -8.06
CA ILE A 124 -6.60 4.51 -8.26
C ILE A 124 -5.67 5.71 -8.49
N GLY A 125 -6.12 6.71 -9.24
CA GLY A 125 -5.37 7.95 -9.45
C GLY A 125 -5.17 8.76 -8.16
N GLU A 126 -6.19 8.84 -7.31
CA GLU A 126 -6.11 9.46 -5.99
C GLU A 126 -5.13 8.73 -5.09
N PHE A 127 -5.20 7.40 -5.05
CA PHE A 127 -4.29 6.57 -4.26
C PHE A 127 -2.84 6.71 -4.72
N LEU A 128 -2.61 6.80 -6.04
CA LEU A 128 -1.27 7.10 -6.59
C LEU A 128 -0.71 8.41 -6.01
N GLU A 129 -1.52 9.45 -5.89
CA GLU A 129 -1.08 10.71 -5.28
C GLU A 129 -0.85 10.56 -3.77
N ASP A 130 -1.61 9.71 -3.08
CA ASP A 130 -1.38 9.39 -1.67
C ASP A 130 -0.02 8.71 -1.46
N GLU A 131 0.35 7.71 -2.29
CA GLU A 131 1.66 7.05 -2.23
C GLU A 131 2.82 8.04 -2.40
N LYS A 132 2.69 8.95 -3.37
CA LYS A 132 3.68 10.04 -3.58
C LYS A 132 3.79 10.95 -2.36
N LYS A 133 2.68 11.25 -1.73
CA LYS A 133 2.60 12.08 -0.54
C LYS A 133 3.26 11.41 0.67
N HIS A 134 2.99 10.11 0.88
CA HIS A 134 3.64 9.34 1.92
C HIS A 134 5.15 9.37 1.75
N SER A 135 5.65 9.06 0.55
CA SER A 135 7.08 9.09 0.25
C SER A 135 7.70 10.47 0.52
N ALA A 136 7.04 11.56 0.10
CA ALA A 136 7.50 12.92 0.35
C ALA A 136 7.54 13.26 1.84
N ASN A 137 6.52 12.85 2.60
CA ASN A 137 6.45 13.05 4.04
C ASN A 137 7.61 12.35 4.75
N TRP A 138 7.89 11.09 4.40
CA TRP A 138 9.01 10.35 4.99
C TRP A 138 10.38 10.96 4.63
N ARG A 139 10.55 11.45 3.40
CA ARG A 139 11.77 12.17 3.00
C ARG A 139 11.99 13.44 3.80
N ASN A 140 10.94 14.18 4.09
CA ASN A 140 11.03 15.40 4.88
C ASN A 140 11.45 15.16 6.33
N LEU A 141 11.30 13.94 6.84
CA LEU A 141 11.72 13.55 8.18
C LEU A 141 13.17 13.03 8.25
N LEU A 142 13.79 12.68 7.12
CA LEU A 142 15.16 12.24 7.06
C LEU A 142 16.14 13.36 7.29
#